data_e7d3126f3b17fb14a252a6d9b813eff6
#
_entry.id   e7d3126f3b17fb14a252a6d9b813eff6
#
_cell.length_a   1.000
_cell.length_b   1.000
_cell.length_c   1.000
_cell.angle_alpha   90.00
_cell.angle_beta   90.00
_cell.angle_gamma   90.00
#
_symmetry.space_group_name_H-M   'P 1'
#
loop_
_entity.id
_entity.type
_entity.pdbx_description
1 polymer ?
#
loop_
_entity_poly.entity_id
_entity_poly.type
_entity_poly.pdbx_seq_one_letter_code
_entity_poly.pdbx_strand_id
1 'polypeptide(L)'
;RQFAKVKSIVEADPARRVVIVSAPGKRFSGDHKITDLLYLCAAHIKYGVSCEDIFAMIRDRYNEIIAECGLHISLDKEFDALWDKMKNGISQDELASRGEYFSARLMAEYLGYEFVDAARWIKFKFDGTVDQDASYAALRSLAEDRRVVIPGFYGVMPDGHIRTFSRGGSDVTGSIVAGAVKASLYENWTDVSGFLVADPRIVDD
;
A
#
# COMPACT_ATOMS: atom_id res chain seq x y z
N ARG A 1 -15.33 -7.70 -3.55
CA ARG A 1 -16.23 -6.60 -4.04
C ARG A 1 -15.46 -5.32 -4.33
N GLN A 2 -14.62 -4.80 -3.41
CA GLN A 2 -13.90 -3.54 -3.64
C GLN A 2 -12.88 -3.65 -4.79
N PHE A 3 -12.11 -4.72 -4.86
CA PHE A 3 -11.16 -4.96 -5.95
C PHE A 3 -11.84 -4.93 -7.33
N ALA A 4 -12.99 -5.58 -7.48
CA ALA A 4 -13.76 -5.57 -8.73
C ALA A 4 -14.25 -4.17 -9.10
N LYS A 5 -14.66 -3.36 -8.09
CA LYS A 5 -15.05 -1.97 -8.30
C LYS A 5 -13.88 -1.12 -8.76
N VAL A 6 -12.71 -1.26 -8.13
CA VAL A 6 -11.48 -0.56 -8.55
C VAL A 6 -11.10 -0.95 -9.98
N LYS A 7 -11.13 -2.24 -10.32
CA LYS A 7 -10.86 -2.71 -11.67
C LYS A 7 -11.80 -2.05 -12.70
N SER A 8 -13.10 -2.07 -12.44
CA SER A 8 -14.09 -1.42 -13.32
C SER A 8 -13.83 0.07 -13.52
N ILE A 9 -13.42 0.78 -12.47
CA ILE A 9 -13.07 2.20 -12.54
C ILE A 9 -11.81 2.39 -13.40
N VAL A 10 -10.76 1.64 -13.13
CA VAL A 10 -9.47 1.78 -13.84
C VAL A 10 -9.63 1.45 -15.32
N GLU A 11 -10.34 0.37 -15.66
CA GLU A 11 -10.54 -0.07 -17.03
C GLU A 11 -11.50 0.83 -17.85
N ALA A 12 -12.34 1.63 -17.18
CA ALA A 12 -13.24 2.57 -17.85
C ALA A 12 -12.51 3.70 -18.58
N ASP A 13 -11.25 3.98 -18.23
CA ASP A 13 -10.44 5.00 -18.91
C ASP A 13 -9.00 4.50 -19.10
N PRO A 14 -8.55 4.30 -20.35
CA PRO A 14 -7.20 3.83 -20.63
C PRO A 14 -6.09 4.81 -20.21
N ALA A 15 -6.43 6.06 -19.91
CA ALA A 15 -5.49 7.05 -19.37
C ALA A 15 -5.10 6.78 -17.91
N ARG A 16 -5.84 5.94 -17.18
CA ARG A 16 -5.54 5.52 -15.80
C ARG A 16 -4.44 4.46 -15.78
N ARG A 17 -3.22 4.89 -16.06
CA ARG A 17 -2.06 4.01 -16.22
C ARG A 17 -1.28 3.77 -14.94
N VAL A 18 -1.35 4.67 -13.97
CA VAL A 18 -0.62 4.60 -12.71
C VAL A 18 -1.64 4.52 -11.58
N VAL A 19 -1.63 3.40 -10.87
CA VAL A 19 -2.60 3.10 -9.80
C VAL A 19 -1.86 2.96 -8.48
N ILE A 20 -2.23 3.77 -7.49
CA ILE A 20 -1.73 3.67 -6.12
C ILE A 20 -2.80 3.00 -5.27
N VAL A 21 -2.41 2.02 -4.47
CA VAL A 21 -3.35 1.28 -3.63
C VAL A 21 -2.97 1.35 -2.15
N SER A 22 -4.01 1.32 -1.31
CA SER A 22 -3.90 1.17 0.13
C SER A 22 -4.09 -0.29 0.56
N ALA A 23 -3.74 -0.57 1.81
CA ALA A 23 -4.05 -1.85 2.44
C ALA A 23 -5.57 -2.09 2.54
N PRO A 24 -6.03 -3.35 2.58
CA PRO A 24 -7.44 -3.66 2.72
C PRO A 24 -8.03 -3.10 4.02
N GLY A 25 -9.14 -2.37 3.89
CA GLY A 25 -9.93 -1.90 5.00
C GLY A 25 -10.80 -3.00 5.62
N LYS A 26 -11.77 -2.58 6.44
CA LYS A 26 -12.76 -3.48 7.05
C LYS A 26 -13.77 -3.98 6.02
N ARG A 27 -14.17 -5.25 6.11
CA ARG A 27 -15.28 -5.84 5.32
C ARG A 27 -16.65 -5.48 5.90
N PHE A 28 -16.70 -5.32 7.24
CA PHE A 28 -17.89 -4.98 8.02
C PHE A 28 -17.46 -4.28 9.33
N SER A 29 -18.40 -3.75 10.10
CA SER A 29 -18.10 -2.91 11.28
C SER A 29 -17.25 -3.57 12.36
N GLY A 30 -17.42 -4.89 12.58
CA GLY A 30 -16.66 -5.67 13.55
C GLY A 30 -15.32 -6.22 13.05
N ASP A 31 -14.95 -5.94 11.80
CA ASP A 31 -13.71 -6.44 11.19
C ASP A 31 -12.50 -5.54 11.52
N HIS A 32 -11.30 -6.05 11.25
CA HIS A 32 -10.05 -5.34 11.45
C HIS A 32 -9.48 -4.84 10.12
N LYS A 33 -8.85 -3.67 10.12
CA LYS A 33 -8.01 -3.23 9.02
C LYS A 33 -6.71 -4.04 9.01
N ILE A 34 -6.20 -4.36 7.85
CA ILE A 34 -4.92 -5.07 7.73
C ILE A 34 -3.79 -4.28 8.38
N THR A 35 -3.76 -2.96 8.21
CA THR A 35 -2.74 -2.10 8.83
C THR A 35 -2.78 -2.19 10.36
N ASP A 36 -3.98 -2.22 10.96
CA ASP A 36 -4.13 -2.36 12.42
C ASP A 36 -3.59 -3.71 12.91
N LEU A 37 -3.85 -4.81 12.16
CA LEU A 37 -3.31 -6.14 12.49
C LEU A 37 -1.78 -6.18 12.36
N LEU A 38 -1.19 -5.52 11.36
CA LEU A 38 0.26 -5.42 11.21
C LEU A 38 0.91 -4.64 12.37
N TYR A 39 0.31 -3.53 12.79
CA TYR A 39 0.77 -2.81 13.98
C TYR A 39 0.63 -3.65 15.26
N LEU A 40 -0.44 -4.45 15.35
CA LEU A 40 -0.62 -5.36 16.49
C LEU A 40 0.45 -6.45 16.50
N CYS A 41 0.80 -7.03 15.36
CA CYS A 41 1.95 -7.93 15.23
C CYS A 41 3.24 -7.27 15.70
N ALA A 42 3.52 -6.03 15.26
CA ALA A 42 4.71 -5.30 15.67
C ALA A 42 4.76 -5.07 17.20
N ALA A 43 3.63 -4.75 17.81
CA ALA A 43 3.53 -4.62 19.27
C ALA A 43 3.80 -5.96 19.99
N HIS A 44 3.22 -7.06 19.50
CA HIS A 44 3.46 -8.39 20.05
C HIS A 44 4.94 -8.78 19.98
N ILE A 45 5.60 -8.57 18.83
CA ILE A 45 7.02 -8.84 18.65
C ILE A 45 7.86 -8.03 19.66
N LYS A 46 7.54 -6.74 19.80
CA LYS A 46 8.25 -5.84 20.73
C LYS A 46 8.21 -6.32 22.18
N TYR A 47 7.11 -6.94 22.60
CA TYR A 47 6.91 -7.45 23.97
C TYR A 47 7.17 -8.95 24.10
N GLY A 48 7.69 -9.61 23.07
CA GLY A 48 7.99 -11.04 23.09
C GLY A 48 6.75 -11.94 23.19
N VAL A 49 5.59 -11.44 22.74
CA VAL A 49 4.33 -12.19 22.69
C VAL A 49 4.13 -12.77 21.29
N SER A 50 3.57 -13.99 21.21
CA SER A 50 3.24 -14.59 19.92
C SER A 50 2.22 -13.74 19.15
N CYS A 51 2.45 -13.57 17.85
CA CYS A 51 1.50 -12.93 16.92
C CYS A 51 1.05 -13.89 15.80
N GLU A 52 1.24 -15.18 15.98
CA GLU A 52 0.96 -16.20 14.95
C GLU A 52 -0.49 -16.16 14.49
N ASP A 53 -1.45 -16.12 15.44
CA ASP A 53 -2.87 -16.05 15.12
C ASP A 53 -3.23 -14.75 14.37
N ILE A 54 -2.62 -13.63 14.76
CA ILE A 54 -2.84 -12.34 14.10
C ILE A 54 -2.29 -12.37 12.68
N PHE A 55 -1.11 -12.94 12.51
CA PHE A 55 -0.49 -13.09 11.19
C PHE A 55 -1.28 -14.05 10.28
N ALA A 56 -1.84 -15.12 10.83
CA ALA A 56 -2.75 -16.01 10.12
C ALA A 56 -3.99 -15.26 9.62
N MET A 57 -4.60 -14.38 10.42
CA MET A 57 -5.73 -13.55 9.96
C MET A 57 -5.36 -12.64 8.78
N ILE A 58 -4.14 -12.11 8.77
CA ILE A 58 -3.63 -11.30 7.65
C ILE A 58 -3.50 -12.15 6.39
N ARG A 59 -2.86 -13.32 6.51
CA ARG A 59 -2.67 -14.26 5.40
C ARG A 59 -4.02 -14.71 4.82
N ASP A 60 -4.95 -15.09 5.68
CA ASP A 60 -6.29 -15.52 5.28
C ASP A 60 -7.04 -14.43 4.51
N ARG A 61 -6.93 -13.16 4.94
CA ARG A 61 -7.56 -12.03 4.25
C ARG A 61 -7.06 -11.89 2.80
N TYR A 62 -5.78 -12.03 2.54
CA TYR A 62 -5.25 -11.95 1.18
C TYR A 62 -5.61 -13.18 0.37
N ASN A 63 -5.64 -14.36 0.97
CA ASN A 63 -6.08 -15.59 0.32
C ASN A 63 -7.57 -15.51 -0.07
N GLU A 64 -8.43 -14.92 0.78
CA GLU A 64 -9.82 -14.63 0.43
C GLU A 64 -9.91 -13.72 -0.79
N ILE A 65 -9.11 -12.65 -0.86
CA ILE A 65 -9.10 -11.74 -2.02
C ILE A 65 -8.64 -12.47 -3.28
N ILE A 66 -7.61 -13.30 -3.20
CA ILE A 66 -7.14 -14.13 -4.32
C ILE A 66 -8.27 -15.02 -4.84
N ALA A 67 -8.96 -15.72 -3.95
CA ALA A 67 -10.06 -16.60 -4.30
C ALA A 67 -11.27 -15.85 -4.88
N GLU A 68 -11.70 -14.74 -4.24
CA GLU A 68 -12.83 -13.92 -4.70
C GLU A 68 -12.59 -13.26 -6.06
N CYS A 69 -11.35 -12.91 -6.37
CA CYS A 69 -10.97 -12.27 -7.63
C CYS A 69 -10.53 -13.27 -8.70
N GLY A 70 -10.47 -14.56 -8.38
CA GLY A 70 -10.02 -15.60 -9.30
C GLY A 70 -8.58 -15.41 -9.78
N LEU A 71 -7.69 -14.95 -8.88
CA LEU A 71 -6.30 -14.69 -9.21
C LEU A 71 -5.48 -16.00 -9.21
N HIS A 72 -4.48 -16.07 -10.07
CA HIS A 72 -3.60 -17.24 -10.17
C HIS A 72 -2.29 -17.07 -9.39
N ILE A 73 -2.06 -15.91 -8.77
CA ILE A 73 -0.89 -15.64 -7.94
C ILE A 73 -1.00 -16.36 -6.58
N SER A 74 0.12 -16.88 -6.08
CA SER A 74 0.28 -17.23 -4.66
C SER A 74 1.22 -16.25 -3.98
N LEU A 75 0.88 -15.83 -2.77
CA LEU A 75 1.71 -15.01 -1.90
C LEU A 75 2.39 -15.82 -0.80
N ASP A 76 2.34 -17.16 -0.84
CA ASP A 76 2.84 -18.02 0.23
C ASP A 76 4.32 -17.79 0.52
N LYS A 77 5.14 -17.71 -0.54
CA LYS A 77 6.58 -17.45 -0.38
C LYS A 77 6.89 -16.11 0.25
N GLU A 78 6.13 -15.09 -0.13
CA GLU A 78 6.27 -13.74 0.45
C GLU A 78 5.82 -13.71 1.92
N PHE A 79 4.73 -14.42 2.26
CA PHE A 79 4.29 -14.55 3.66
C PHE A 79 5.29 -15.34 4.50
N ASP A 80 5.83 -16.42 3.99
CA ASP A 80 6.82 -17.21 4.71
C ASP A 80 8.11 -16.40 4.93
N ALA A 81 8.58 -15.67 3.93
CA ALA A 81 9.71 -14.75 4.06
C ALA A 81 9.46 -13.62 5.06
N LEU A 82 8.24 -13.07 5.07
CA LEU A 82 7.84 -12.05 6.05
C LEU A 82 7.82 -12.64 7.46
N TRP A 83 7.26 -13.83 7.64
CA TRP A 83 7.23 -14.52 8.91
C TRP A 83 8.63 -14.77 9.47
N ASP A 84 9.56 -15.19 8.61
CA ASP A 84 10.97 -15.36 8.99
C ASP A 84 11.62 -14.04 9.41
N LYS A 85 11.37 -12.95 8.71
CA LYS A 85 11.82 -11.62 9.11
C LYS A 85 11.23 -11.21 10.47
N MET A 86 9.95 -11.47 10.70
CA MET A 86 9.29 -11.17 11.99
C MET A 86 9.95 -11.89 13.15
N LYS A 87 10.38 -13.14 12.98
CA LYS A 87 11.11 -13.92 14.00
C LYS A 87 12.54 -13.42 14.24
N ASN A 88 13.19 -12.88 13.22
CA ASN A 88 14.60 -12.47 13.27
C ASN A 88 14.79 -10.95 13.50
N GLY A 89 13.72 -10.22 13.68
CA GLY A 89 13.70 -8.77 13.86
C GLY A 89 13.32 -8.04 12.58
N ILE A 90 12.21 -7.32 12.65
CA ILE A 90 11.69 -6.46 11.58
C ILE A 90 11.33 -5.12 12.18
N SER A 91 11.53 -4.04 11.44
CA SER A 91 11.06 -2.72 11.87
C SER A 91 9.53 -2.62 11.79
N GLN A 92 8.94 -1.80 12.66
CA GLN A 92 7.49 -1.54 12.61
C GLN A 92 7.06 -0.97 11.26
N ASP A 93 7.86 -0.08 10.68
CA ASP A 93 7.58 0.53 9.38
C ASP A 93 7.61 -0.50 8.24
N GLU A 94 8.60 -1.39 8.22
CA GLU A 94 8.67 -2.45 7.23
C GLU A 94 7.46 -3.40 7.36
N LEU A 95 7.11 -3.79 8.57
CA LEU A 95 5.96 -4.65 8.80
C LEU A 95 4.65 -3.98 8.38
N ALA A 96 4.41 -2.73 8.80
CA ALA A 96 3.21 -1.98 8.45
C ALA A 96 3.07 -1.77 6.92
N SER A 97 4.17 -1.54 6.22
CA SER A 97 4.19 -1.35 4.76
C SER A 97 3.71 -2.58 3.96
N ARG A 98 3.70 -3.76 4.57
CA ARG A 98 3.34 -5.01 3.87
C ARG A 98 1.85 -5.07 3.51
N GLY A 99 1.01 -4.32 4.19
CA GLY A 99 -0.40 -4.20 3.83
C GLY A 99 -0.58 -3.67 2.40
N GLU A 100 0.00 -2.53 2.11
CA GLU A 100 -0.03 -1.93 0.78
C GLU A 100 0.76 -2.75 -0.25
N TYR A 101 1.90 -3.31 0.16
CA TYR A 101 2.70 -4.17 -0.70
C TYR A 101 1.89 -5.35 -1.26
N PHE A 102 1.24 -6.13 -0.40
CA PHE A 102 0.43 -7.27 -0.84
C PHE A 102 -0.80 -6.84 -1.64
N SER A 103 -1.47 -5.75 -1.25
CA SER A 103 -2.57 -5.19 -2.03
C SER A 103 -2.14 -4.81 -3.45
N ALA A 104 -0.97 -4.18 -3.60
CA ALA A 104 -0.46 -3.78 -4.90
C ALA A 104 -0.07 -4.99 -5.76
N ARG A 105 0.49 -6.04 -5.15
CA ARG A 105 0.78 -7.31 -5.83
C ARG A 105 -0.49 -7.92 -6.44
N LEU A 106 -1.56 -8.01 -5.64
CA LEU A 106 -2.83 -8.58 -6.09
C LEU A 106 -3.53 -7.68 -7.12
N MET A 107 -3.51 -6.36 -6.91
CA MET A 107 -4.14 -5.44 -7.84
C MET A 107 -3.41 -5.41 -9.19
N ALA A 108 -2.09 -5.51 -9.19
CA ALA A 108 -1.29 -5.59 -10.42
C ALA A 108 -1.66 -6.84 -11.24
N GLU A 109 -1.72 -8.00 -10.60
CA GLU A 109 -2.19 -9.24 -11.23
C GLU A 109 -3.62 -9.08 -11.77
N TYR A 110 -4.53 -8.51 -10.97
CA TYR A 110 -5.93 -8.38 -11.32
C TYR A 110 -6.18 -7.43 -12.50
N LEU A 111 -5.38 -6.37 -12.63
CA LEU A 111 -5.44 -5.41 -13.74
C LEU A 111 -4.61 -5.83 -14.96
N GLY A 112 -3.70 -6.81 -14.81
CA GLY A 112 -2.69 -7.10 -15.83
C GLY A 112 -1.66 -5.96 -15.96
N TYR A 113 -1.41 -5.21 -14.87
CA TYR A 113 -0.46 -4.12 -14.79
C TYR A 113 0.83 -4.61 -14.15
N GLU A 114 1.92 -3.88 -14.36
CA GLU A 114 3.18 -4.18 -13.69
C GLU A 114 3.15 -3.74 -12.23
N PHE A 115 3.58 -4.63 -11.33
CA PHE A 115 3.83 -4.26 -9.93
C PHE A 115 5.18 -3.56 -9.80
N VAL A 116 5.19 -2.40 -9.15
CA VAL A 116 6.44 -1.70 -8.82
C VAL A 116 6.45 -1.28 -7.36
N ASP A 117 7.42 -1.82 -6.62
CA ASP A 117 7.59 -1.57 -5.19
C ASP A 117 7.95 -0.09 -4.92
N ALA A 118 7.20 0.58 -4.04
CA ALA A 118 7.44 1.96 -3.65
C ALA A 118 8.87 2.22 -3.11
N ALA A 119 9.49 1.23 -2.48
CA ALA A 119 10.86 1.31 -2.00
C ALA A 119 11.89 1.56 -3.12
N ARG A 120 11.55 1.27 -4.37
CA ARG A 120 12.44 1.53 -5.51
C ARG A 120 12.46 3.00 -5.94
N TRP A 121 11.45 3.77 -5.60
CA TRP A 121 11.24 5.13 -6.15
C TRP A 121 10.99 6.21 -5.10
N ILE A 122 10.24 5.92 -4.04
CA ILE A 122 10.00 6.90 -2.98
C ILE A 122 11.21 6.90 -2.06
N LYS A 123 12.00 7.96 -2.16
CA LYS A 123 13.24 8.14 -1.42
C LYS A 123 13.02 9.15 -0.31
N PHE A 124 13.50 8.82 0.87
CA PHE A 124 13.59 9.76 1.99
C PHE A 124 15.03 10.27 2.15
N LYS A 125 15.17 11.47 2.72
CA LYS A 125 16.43 12.01 3.23
C LYS A 125 16.69 11.48 4.64
N PHE A 126 17.92 11.67 5.15
CA PHE A 126 18.27 11.26 6.52
C PHE A 126 17.42 11.95 7.60
N ASP A 127 16.93 13.16 7.36
CA ASP A 127 16.02 13.87 8.25
C ASP A 127 14.57 13.33 8.22
N GLY A 128 14.28 12.37 7.35
CA GLY A 128 12.98 11.73 7.20
C GLY A 128 12.00 12.50 6.32
N THR A 129 12.43 13.57 5.67
CA THR A 129 11.64 14.22 4.61
C THR A 129 11.78 13.47 3.28
N VAL A 130 10.82 13.64 2.38
CA VAL A 130 10.91 13.05 1.04
C VAL A 130 12.03 13.73 0.25
N ASP A 131 12.88 12.93 -0.35
CA ASP A 131 13.82 13.40 -1.37
C ASP A 131 13.05 13.47 -2.70
N GLN A 132 12.48 14.64 -2.97
CA GLN A 132 11.63 14.86 -4.12
C GLN A 132 12.39 14.69 -5.44
N ASP A 133 13.61 15.20 -5.51
CA ASP A 133 14.42 15.15 -6.74
C ASP A 133 14.80 13.70 -7.09
N ALA A 134 15.29 12.93 -6.10
CA ALA A 134 15.66 11.54 -6.27
C ALA A 134 14.42 10.67 -6.59
N SER A 135 13.29 10.92 -5.91
CA SER A 135 12.04 10.21 -6.16
C SER A 135 11.49 10.52 -7.55
N TYR A 136 11.49 11.77 -7.97
CA TYR A 136 11.01 12.18 -9.30
C TYR A 136 11.91 11.62 -10.41
N ALA A 137 13.22 11.62 -10.24
CA ALA A 137 14.14 11.02 -11.20
C ALA A 137 13.89 9.52 -11.37
N ALA A 138 13.71 8.79 -10.25
CA ALA A 138 13.41 7.37 -10.27
C ALA A 138 12.06 7.07 -10.95
N LEU A 139 11.01 7.82 -10.58
CA LEU A 139 9.66 7.62 -11.09
C LEU A 139 9.53 7.89 -12.60
N ARG A 140 10.23 8.89 -13.14
CA ARG A 140 10.20 9.19 -14.57
C ARG A 140 10.66 8.03 -15.43
N SER A 141 11.69 7.31 -15.00
CA SER A 141 12.25 6.17 -15.74
C SER A 141 11.31 4.96 -15.78
N LEU A 142 10.33 4.92 -14.87
CA LEU A 142 9.44 3.78 -14.69
C LEU A 142 8.04 3.98 -15.27
N ALA A 143 7.59 5.23 -15.42
CA ALA A 143 6.19 5.56 -15.73
C ALA A 143 5.94 5.95 -17.20
N GLU A 144 6.97 6.14 -18.03
CA GLU A 144 6.79 6.47 -19.44
C GLU A 144 6.16 5.28 -20.17
N ASP A 145 4.92 5.46 -20.63
CA ASP A 145 4.10 4.51 -21.41
C ASP A 145 3.78 3.16 -20.74
N ARG A 146 4.03 3.00 -19.44
CA ARG A 146 3.75 1.76 -18.71
C ARG A 146 2.47 1.85 -17.89
N ARG A 147 1.83 0.70 -17.69
CA ARG A 147 0.70 0.54 -16.78
C ARG A 147 1.22 -0.13 -15.52
N VAL A 148 1.18 0.62 -14.40
CA VAL A 148 1.82 0.19 -13.15
C VAL A 148 0.89 0.30 -11.96
N VAL A 149 1.05 -0.61 -11.00
CA VAL A 149 0.45 -0.52 -9.67
C VAL A 149 1.55 -0.35 -8.64
N ILE A 150 1.37 0.64 -7.78
CA ILE A 150 2.33 1.04 -6.75
C ILE A 150 1.66 0.90 -5.39
N PRO A 151 2.32 0.25 -4.42
CA PRO A 151 1.87 0.35 -3.04
C PRO A 151 2.05 1.78 -2.52
N GLY A 152 1.01 2.34 -1.90
CA GLY A 152 1.11 3.62 -1.20
C GLY A 152 1.80 3.50 0.16
N PHE A 153 1.85 4.60 0.91
CA PHE A 153 2.17 4.66 2.33
C PHE A 153 3.66 4.62 2.71
N TYR A 154 4.59 4.12 1.90
CA TYR A 154 5.99 3.96 2.30
C TYR A 154 6.99 4.27 1.18
N GLY A 155 8.24 4.38 1.58
CA GLY A 155 9.41 4.49 0.73
C GLY A 155 10.65 3.94 1.44
N VAL A 156 11.84 4.34 1.02
CA VAL A 156 13.10 3.84 1.54
C VAL A 156 14.01 4.99 2.01
N MET A 157 14.63 4.79 3.17
CA MET A 157 15.66 5.66 3.72
C MET A 157 17.00 5.43 2.98
N PRO A 158 17.96 6.38 3.07
CA PRO A 158 19.28 6.24 2.43
C PRO A 158 20.08 5.02 2.88
N ASP A 159 19.82 4.51 4.09
CA ASP A 159 20.44 3.29 4.64
C ASP A 159 19.73 1.99 4.20
N GLY A 160 18.70 2.08 3.37
CA GLY A 160 17.94 0.94 2.85
C GLY A 160 16.76 0.50 3.72
N HIS A 161 16.55 1.09 4.89
CA HIS A 161 15.39 0.77 5.71
C HIS A 161 14.09 1.33 5.14
N ILE A 162 13.01 0.56 5.26
CA ILE A 162 11.67 1.03 4.91
C ILE A 162 11.21 2.07 5.94
N ARG A 163 10.59 3.14 5.44
CA ARG A 163 9.93 4.15 6.24
C ARG A 163 8.51 4.39 5.74
N THR A 164 7.57 4.48 6.67
CA THR A 164 6.17 4.83 6.37
C THR A 164 5.93 6.33 6.54
N PHE A 165 4.93 6.86 5.82
CA PHE A 165 4.41 8.20 6.07
C PHE A 165 3.56 8.20 7.36
N SER A 166 3.59 9.30 8.09
CA SER A 166 2.90 9.40 9.39
C SER A 166 1.37 9.44 9.28
N ARG A 167 0.83 10.04 8.22
CA ARG A 167 -0.62 10.14 7.94
C ARG A 167 -0.87 10.25 6.45
N GLY A 168 -2.05 9.79 5.99
CA GLY A 168 -2.48 9.94 4.60
C GLY A 168 -1.50 9.34 3.59
N GLY A 169 -0.78 8.29 3.97
CA GLY A 169 0.42 7.85 3.28
C GLY A 169 0.19 7.48 1.82
N SER A 170 -0.96 6.86 1.50
CA SER A 170 -1.29 6.53 0.11
C SER A 170 -1.64 7.79 -0.69
N ASP A 171 -2.31 8.77 -0.08
CA ASP A 171 -2.64 10.06 -0.72
C ASP A 171 -1.36 10.87 -0.99
N VAL A 172 -0.44 10.89 -0.01
CA VAL A 172 0.90 11.51 -0.17
C VAL A 172 1.67 10.83 -1.30
N THR A 173 1.69 9.49 -1.33
CA THR A 173 2.32 8.74 -2.42
C THR A 173 1.70 9.10 -3.77
N GLY A 174 0.37 9.16 -3.86
CA GLY A 174 -0.35 9.55 -5.08
C GLY A 174 0.04 10.94 -5.57
N SER A 175 0.14 11.91 -4.67
CA SER A 175 0.56 13.28 -4.99
C SER A 175 2.00 13.35 -5.51
N ILE A 176 2.94 12.62 -4.87
CA ILE A 176 4.34 12.55 -5.30
C ILE A 176 4.43 11.93 -6.69
N VAL A 177 3.73 10.82 -6.92
CA VAL A 177 3.73 10.13 -8.20
C VAL A 177 3.12 11.00 -9.29
N ALA A 178 1.97 11.62 -9.04
CA ALA A 178 1.31 12.52 -10.00
C ALA A 178 2.23 13.67 -10.42
N GLY A 179 2.93 14.29 -9.46
CA GLY A 179 3.91 15.34 -9.74
C GLY A 179 5.11 14.82 -10.56
N ALA A 180 5.63 13.66 -10.22
CA ALA A 180 6.79 13.06 -10.87
C ALA A 180 6.52 12.69 -12.33
N VAL A 181 5.36 12.08 -12.62
CA VAL A 181 4.97 11.68 -13.97
C VAL A 181 4.32 12.82 -14.77
N LYS A 182 4.18 14.00 -14.15
CA LYS A 182 3.48 15.16 -14.76
C LYS A 182 2.07 14.78 -15.21
N ALA A 183 1.33 14.11 -14.34
CA ALA A 183 -0.01 13.66 -14.66
C ALA A 183 -0.91 14.84 -15.02
N SER A 184 -1.69 14.69 -16.08
CA SER A 184 -2.71 15.66 -16.47
C SER A 184 -3.90 15.68 -15.51
N LEU A 185 -4.15 14.56 -14.82
CA LEU A 185 -5.20 14.38 -13.85
C LEU A 185 -4.72 13.42 -12.74
N TYR A 186 -4.97 13.79 -11.49
CA TYR A 186 -4.87 12.92 -10.31
C TYR A 186 -6.27 12.71 -9.73
N GLU A 187 -6.71 11.47 -9.70
CA GLU A 187 -7.99 11.07 -9.12
C GLU A 187 -7.75 10.37 -7.78
N ASN A 188 -8.36 10.85 -6.71
CA ASN A 188 -8.36 10.18 -5.42
C ASN A 188 -9.72 9.52 -5.17
N TRP A 189 -9.74 8.19 -5.16
CA TRP A 189 -10.93 7.38 -4.96
C TRP A 189 -10.98 6.90 -3.51
N THR A 190 -11.93 7.39 -2.75
CA THR A 190 -12.12 7.13 -1.33
C THR A 190 -13.57 6.76 -1.02
N ASP A 191 -13.83 6.30 0.19
CA ASP A 191 -15.17 5.99 0.71
C ASP A 191 -15.89 7.20 1.32
N VAL A 192 -15.28 8.39 1.25
CA VAL A 192 -15.88 9.67 1.68
C VAL A 192 -16.01 10.64 0.49
N SER A 193 -16.93 11.61 0.60
CA SER A 193 -17.21 12.56 -0.46
C SER A 193 -16.24 13.74 -0.47
N GLY A 194 -15.04 13.52 -1.00
CA GLY A 194 -14.04 14.57 -1.22
C GLY A 194 -13.03 14.75 -0.09
N PHE A 195 -12.24 15.82 -0.17
CA PHE A 195 -11.28 16.20 0.86
C PHE A 195 -11.99 16.97 1.97
N LEU A 196 -11.91 16.44 3.19
CA LEU A 196 -12.50 17.05 4.36
C LEU A 196 -11.45 17.85 5.10
N VAL A 197 -11.78 19.10 5.46
CA VAL A 197 -10.90 19.98 6.25
C VAL A 197 -10.86 19.54 7.71
N ALA A 198 -11.91 18.85 8.16
CA ALA A 198 -12.05 18.29 9.50
C ALA A 198 -12.78 16.95 9.44
N ASP A 199 -12.73 16.20 10.56
CA ASP A 199 -13.47 14.93 10.67
C ASP A 199 -15.00 15.24 10.66
N PRO A 200 -15.76 14.72 9.68
CA PRO A 200 -17.19 14.99 9.55
C PRO A 200 -18.04 14.47 10.73
N ARG A 201 -17.44 13.67 11.62
CA ARG A 201 -18.10 13.21 12.84
C ARG A 201 -17.99 14.21 14.01
N ILE A 202 -17.15 15.25 13.84
CA ILE A 202 -16.82 16.22 14.88
C ILE A 202 -17.38 17.61 14.51
N VAL A 203 -17.52 17.90 13.23
CA VAL A 203 -18.02 19.18 12.72
C VAL A 203 -19.35 18.92 12.04
N ASP A 204 -20.42 19.48 12.63
CA ASP A 204 -21.73 19.57 11.97
C ASP A 204 -21.66 20.66 10.88
N ASP A 205 -22.34 20.44 9.76
CA ASP A 205 -22.49 21.39 8.65
C ASP A 205 -23.24 22.68 9.07
#